data_7047d2c59500697c27365a3c996f2e98
#
_entry.id   7047d2c59500697c27365a3c996f2e98
#
_cell.length_a   1.000
_cell.length_b   1.000
_cell.length_c   1.000
_cell.angle_alpha   90.00
_cell.angle_beta   90.00
_cell.angle_gamma   90.00
#
_symmetry.space_group_name_H-M   'P 1'
#
loop_
_entity.id
_entity.type
_entity.pdbx_description
1 polymer ?
#
loop_
_entity_poly.entity_id
_entity_poly.type
_entity_poly.pdbx_seq_one_letter_code
_entity_poly.pdbx_strand_id
1 'polypeptide(L)'
;MTEAHFIPSQYTQTLEKGQLSWEAPSNIALVKYWGKYGEQLPKNASVSFTLQNCNTKTSLLFEEKDSDGFDFEVYLDGKRESSFEPKIQKFFERVFVYLPFLKDYKFKIETSNSFPHSSGIASSASGMSALA
;
A
#
# COMPACT_ATOMS: atom_id res chain seq x y z
N MET A 1 15.13 -15.31 12.44
CA MET A 1 15.12 -14.28 11.39
C MET A 1 14.69 -12.99 12.07
N THR A 2 15.49 -11.92 11.98
CA THR A 2 15.20 -10.60 12.60
C THR A 2 14.88 -9.59 11.51
N GLU A 3 14.22 -8.49 11.85
CA GLU A 3 13.88 -7.40 10.91
C GLU A 3 15.09 -6.87 10.16
N ALA A 4 16.25 -6.84 10.79
CA ALA A 4 17.51 -6.40 10.19
C ALA A 4 17.88 -7.16 8.90
N HIS A 5 17.41 -8.39 8.73
CA HIS A 5 17.67 -9.18 7.50
C HIS A 5 16.92 -8.66 6.27
N PHE A 6 15.90 -7.83 6.47
CA PHE A 6 15.09 -7.25 5.39
C PHE A 6 15.48 -5.81 5.04
N ILE A 7 16.40 -5.22 5.81
CA ILE A 7 16.91 -3.87 5.51
C ILE A 7 17.95 -4.00 4.41
N PRO A 8 17.75 -3.36 3.24
CA PRO A 8 18.72 -3.43 2.15
C PRO A 8 20.01 -2.72 2.54
N SER A 9 21.14 -3.28 2.15
CA SER A 9 22.45 -2.67 2.40
C SER A 9 22.65 -1.41 1.54
N GLN A 10 22.21 -1.43 0.30
CA GLN A 10 22.27 -0.31 -0.64
C GLN A 10 21.45 -0.58 -1.89
N TYR A 11 20.80 0.43 -2.44
CA TYR A 11 20.25 0.42 -3.79
C TYR A 11 21.31 0.98 -4.74
N THR A 12 21.71 0.17 -5.72
CA THR A 12 22.81 0.52 -6.66
C THR A 12 22.31 1.05 -8.00
N GLN A 13 21.03 0.95 -8.26
CA GLN A 13 20.41 1.44 -9.50
C GLN A 13 19.26 2.37 -9.15
N THR A 14 19.25 3.54 -9.76
CA THR A 14 18.16 4.50 -9.76
C THR A 14 17.57 4.61 -11.16
N LEU A 15 16.27 4.83 -11.25
CA LEU A 15 15.56 5.10 -12.49
C LEU A 15 15.02 6.52 -12.40
N GLU A 16 15.24 7.35 -13.40
CA GLU A 16 14.70 8.72 -13.44
C GLU A 16 13.18 8.75 -13.32
N LYS A 17 12.51 7.79 -13.96
CA LYS A 17 11.06 7.62 -13.91
C LYS A 17 10.64 6.20 -14.29
N GLY A 18 9.45 5.83 -13.88
CA GLY A 18 8.88 4.53 -14.26
C GLY A 18 7.43 4.37 -13.84
N GLN A 19 6.91 3.22 -14.18
CA GLN A 19 5.57 2.80 -13.79
C GLN A 19 5.56 1.31 -13.49
N LEU A 20 4.85 0.94 -12.45
CA LEU A 20 4.52 -0.45 -12.15
C LEU A 20 3.06 -0.55 -11.74
N SER A 21 2.47 -1.73 -11.92
CA SER A 21 1.09 -1.98 -11.53
C SER A 21 1.00 -3.31 -10.84
N TRP A 22 0.21 -3.35 -9.78
CA TRP A 22 -0.06 -4.54 -9.01
C TRP A 22 -1.56 -4.72 -8.76
N GLU A 23 -1.99 -5.95 -8.67
CA GLU A 23 -3.37 -6.30 -8.40
C GLU A 23 -3.45 -7.21 -7.18
N ALA A 24 -4.32 -6.86 -6.25
CA ALA A 24 -4.53 -7.64 -5.04
C ALA A 24 -6.02 -7.95 -4.85
N PRO A 25 -6.36 -9.22 -4.56
CA PRO A 25 -7.74 -9.59 -4.30
C PRO A 25 -8.21 -9.09 -2.94
N SER A 26 -9.50 -8.85 -2.84
CA SER A 26 -10.15 -8.64 -1.55
C SER A 26 -10.31 -9.95 -0.80
N ASN A 27 -10.53 -9.84 0.51
CA ASN A 27 -10.62 -10.99 1.42
C ASN A 27 -11.69 -10.76 2.48
N ILE A 28 -12.50 -11.76 2.73
CA ILE A 28 -13.57 -11.73 3.74
C ILE A 28 -13.20 -12.62 4.91
N ALA A 29 -13.17 -12.03 6.10
CA ALA A 29 -12.95 -12.78 7.32
C ALA A 29 -14.25 -13.46 7.79
N LEU A 30 -14.20 -14.78 7.90
CA LEU A 30 -15.26 -15.59 8.53
C LEU A 30 -15.12 -15.55 10.05
N VAL A 31 -13.89 -15.63 10.52
CA VAL A 31 -13.56 -15.44 11.94
C VAL A 31 -12.61 -14.26 12.05
N LYS A 32 -13.04 -13.20 12.72
CA LYS A 32 -12.26 -11.97 12.91
C LYS A 32 -11.48 -12.03 14.21
N TYR A 33 -10.31 -11.38 14.23
CA TYR A 33 -9.63 -11.12 15.48
C TYR A 33 -10.29 -9.93 16.23
N TRP A 34 -10.27 -10.01 17.56
CA TRP A 34 -10.80 -8.98 18.45
C TRP A 34 -9.64 -8.24 19.14
N GLY A 35 -9.37 -7.03 18.63
CA GLY A 35 -8.31 -6.18 19.16
C GLY A 35 -6.91 -6.54 18.66
N LYS A 36 -6.00 -5.62 18.93
CA LYS A 36 -4.59 -5.69 18.54
C LYS A 36 -3.69 -5.37 19.73
N TYR A 37 -2.43 -5.76 19.64
CA TYR A 37 -1.38 -5.38 20.59
C TYR A 37 -0.09 -5.08 19.81
N GLY A 38 0.88 -4.39 20.44
CA GLY A 38 2.11 -4.00 19.77
C GLY A 38 1.84 -3.27 18.45
N GLU A 39 2.68 -3.48 17.45
CA GLU A 39 2.50 -2.93 16.13
C GLU A 39 1.57 -3.80 15.27
N GLN A 40 0.28 -3.56 15.39
CA GLN A 40 -0.77 -4.20 14.57
C GLN A 40 -0.93 -5.72 14.73
N LEU A 41 -0.35 -6.34 15.76
CA LEU A 41 -0.46 -7.77 15.98
C LEU A 41 -1.87 -8.15 16.48
N PRO A 42 -2.52 -9.15 15.90
CA PRO A 42 -3.85 -9.57 16.34
C PRO A 42 -3.80 -10.32 17.67
N LYS A 43 -4.78 -10.08 18.55
CA LYS A 43 -4.88 -10.76 19.85
C LYS A 43 -5.34 -12.22 19.76
N ASN A 44 -5.99 -12.60 18.69
CA ASN A 44 -6.45 -13.97 18.45
C ASN A 44 -6.38 -14.29 16.95
N ALA A 45 -6.41 -15.55 16.61
CA ALA A 45 -6.43 -16.02 15.23
C ALA A 45 -7.64 -15.52 14.46
N SER A 46 -7.48 -15.32 13.17
CA SER A 46 -8.55 -15.03 12.22
C SER A 46 -8.47 -15.98 11.02
N VAL A 47 -9.61 -16.24 10.41
CA VAL A 47 -9.73 -17.04 9.20
C VAL A 47 -10.48 -16.23 8.16
N SER A 48 -9.90 -16.08 6.98
CA SER A 48 -10.51 -15.37 5.87
C SER A 48 -10.34 -16.17 4.57
N PHE A 49 -11.16 -15.85 3.59
CA PHE A 49 -11.03 -16.38 2.23
C PHE A 49 -10.94 -15.26 1.21
N THR A 50 -10.22 -15.53 0.15
CA THR A 50 -9.95 -14.61 -0.94
C THR A 50 -11.08 -14.60 -1.94
N LEU A 51 -11.50 -13.41 -2.37
CA LEU A 51 -12.52 -13.21 -3.39
C LEU A 51 -11.84 -13.03 -4.75
N GLN A 52 -11.78 -14.07 -5.57
CA GLN A 52 -11.05 -14.06 -6.85
C GLN A 52 -11.49 -12.97 -7.83
N ASN A 53 -12.77 -12.60 -7.82
CA ASN A 53 -13.33 -11.62 -8.76
C ASN A 53 -13.45 -10.20 -8.18
N CYS A 54 -13.00 -9.99 -6.95
CA CYS A 54 -13.04 -8.70 -6.26
C CYS A 54 -11.62 -8.20 -6.01
N ASN A 55 -11.06 -7.48 -6.96
CA ASN A 55 -9.67 -7.05 -6.95
C ASN A 55 -9.53 -5.54 -6.88
N THR A 56 -8.47 -5.07 -6.23
CA THR A 56 -7.98 -3.70 -6.35
C THR A 56 -6.71 -3.72 -7.20
N LYS A 57 -6.69 -2.89 -8.24
CA LYS A 57 -5.51 -2.65 -9.06
C LYS A 57 -4.93 -1.29 -8.71
N THR A 58 -3.64 -1.25 -8.40
CA THR A 58 -2.91 0.00 -8.15
C THR A 58 -1.77 0.12 -9.15
N SER A 59 -1.69 1.27 -9.79
CA SER A 59 -0.58 1.69 -10.63
C SER A 59 0.19 2.78 -9.91
N LEU A 60 1.49 2.58 -9.75
CA LEU A 60 2.42 3.52 -9.17
C LEU A 60 3.28 4.09 -10.30
N LEU A 61 3.08 5.37 -10.59
CA LEU A 61 3.98 6.12 -11.46
C LEU A 61 4.94 6.89 -10.55
N PHE A 62 6.21 6.91 -10.90
CA PHE A 62 7.22 7.60 -10.12
C PHE A 62 8.17 8.38 -11.03
N GLU A 63 8.64 9.50 -10.51
CA GLU A 63 9.62 10.39 -11.14
C GLU A 63 10.56 10.91 -10.07
N GLU A 64 11.86 10.98 -10.37
CA GLU A 64 12.89 11.51 -9.48
C GLU A 64 12.60 12.96 -9.11
N LYS A 65 12.91 13.35 -7.88
CA LYS A 65 12.69 14.71 -7.38
C LYS A 65 13.86 15.19 -6.52
N ASP A 66 14.01 16.50 -6.46
CA ASP A 66 15.06 17.17 -5.67
C ASP A 66 14.56 17.67 -4.30
N SER A 67 13.26 17.52 -3.99
CA SER A 67 12.67 18.01 -2.73
C SER A 67 12.73 16.97 -1.62
N ASP A 68 12.88 17.40 -0.38
CA ASP A 68 12.85 16.54 0.78
C ASP A 68 11.44 16.02 1.11
N GLY A 69 11.37 14.86 1.78
CA GLY A 69 10.14 14.29 2.30
C GLY A 69 9.42 13.38 1.32
N PHE A 70 8.27 12.85 1.73
CA PHE A 70 7.41 12.06 0.87
C PHE A 70 6.55 12.98 0.01
N ASP A 71 6.49 12.72 -1.28
CA ASP A 71 5.68 13.47 -2.24
C ASP A 71 4.84 12.50 -3.06
N PHE A 72 3.53 12.56 -2.89
CA PHE A 72 2.62 11.68 -3.62
C PHE A 72 1.22 12.26 -3.77
N GLU A 73 0.54 11.81 -4.80
CA GLU A 73 -0.88 12.09 -5.05
C GLU A 73 -1.64 10.78 -5.24
N VAL A 74 -2.87 10.74 -4.75
CA VAL A 74 -3.71 9.53 -4.82
C VAL A 74 -4.95 9.79 -5.65
N TYR A 75 -5.26 8.84 -6.53
CA TYR A 75 -6.44 8.85 -7.39
C TYR A 75 -7.20 7.54 -7.24
N LEU A 76 -8.50 7.63 -7.02
CA LEU A 76 -9.44 6.50 -7.04
C LEU A 76 -10.36 6.65 -8.23
N ASP A 77 -10.38 5.66 -9.13
CA ASP A 77 -11.19 5.66 -10.34
C ASP A 77 -11.04 6.97 -11.16
N GLY A 78 -9.80 7.45 -11.29
CA GLY A 78 -9.43 8.65 -12.03
C GLY A 78 -9.72 9.99 -11.33
N LYS A 79 -10.27 9.98 -10.10
CA LYS A 79 -10.53 11.19 -9.31
C LYS A 79 -9.54 11.29 -8.16
N ARG A 80 -9.03 12.51 -7.89
CA ARG A 80 -8.16 12.73 -6.74
C ARG A 80 -8.88 12.40 -5.44
N GLU A 81 -8.24 11.60 -4.59
CA GLU A 81 -8.81 11.12 -3.33
C GLU A 81 -7.83 11.40 -2.17
N SER A 82 -7.81 12.65 -1.73
CA SER A 82 -6.88 13.11 -0.69
C SER A 82 -7.16 12.51 0.69
N SER A 83 -8.35 11.97 0.93
CA SER A 83 -8.68 11.31 2.20
C SER A 83 -7.83 10.06 2.49
N PHE A 84 -7.21 9.48 1.47
CA PHE A 84 -6.30 8.34 1.62
C PHE A 84 -4.87 8.74 1.97
N GLU A 85 -4.48 9.99 1.68
CA GLU A 85 -3.11 10.49 1.85
C GLU A 85 -2.57 10.30 3.28
N PRO A 86 -3.31 10.60 4.38
CA PRO A 86 -2.80 10.42 5.73
C PRO A 86 -2.47 8.95 6.08
N LYS A 87 -3.20 8.01 5.49
CA LYS A 87 -2.97 6.58 5.72
C LYS A 87 -1.75 6.07 4.94
N ILE A 88 -1.58 6.54 3.72
CA ILE A 88 -0.44 6.22 2.87
C ILE A 88 0.83 6.86 3.43
N GLN A 89 0.76 8.10 3.91
CA GLN A 89 1.86 8.78 4.60
C GLN A 89 2.40 7.92 5.76
N LYS A 90 1.52 7.48 6.66
CA LYS A 90 1.90 6.59 7.77
C LYS A 90 2.46 5.25 7.31
N PHE A 91 2.00 4.74 6.19
CA PHE A 91 2.55 3.52 5.60
C PHE A 91 3.98 3.77 5.08
N PHE A 92 4.21 4.83 4.33
CA PHE A 92 5.54 5.21 3.84
C PHE A 92 6.53 5.45 4.98
N GLU A 93 6.11 6.17 6.03
CA GLU A 93 6.93 6.36 7.24
C GLU A 93 7.36 5.04 7.89
N ARG A 94 6.44 4.06 7.95
CA ARG A 94 6.72 2.74 8.53
C ARG A 94 7.67 1.91 7.69
N VAL A 95 7.52 1.91 6.37
CA VAL A 95 8.33 1.08 5.47
C VAL A 95 9.61 1.75 5.00
N PHE A 96 9.80 3.02 5.32
CA PHE A 96 10.94 3.81 4.87
C PHE A 96 12.30 3.18 5.23
N VAL A 97 12.38 2.51 6.38
CA VAL A 97 13.62 1.82 6.81
C VAL A 97 14.02 0.70 5.83
N TYR A 98 13.05 0.12 5.11
CA TYR A 98 13.26 -0.92 4.11
C TYR A 98 13.35 -0.36 2.69
N LEU A 99 12.73 0.79 2.45
CA LEU A 99 12.58 1.43 1.14
C LEU A 99 13.03 2.89 1.21
N PRO A 100 14.34 3.15 1.45
CA PRO A 100 14.84 4.53 1.63
C PRO A 100 14.63 5.42 0.41
N PHE A 101 14.54 4.87 -0.80
CA PHE A 101 14.28 5.60 -2.04
C PHE A 101 12.89 6.28 -2.09
N LEU A 102 11.98 5.98 -1.17
CA LEU A 102 10.65 6.62 -1.16
C LEU A 102 10.70 8.14 -1.00
N LYS A 103 11.80 8.70 -0.54
CA LYS A 103 12.00 10.16 -0.46
C LYS A 103 12.64 10.76 -1.70
N ASP A 104 13.20 9.94 -2.57
CA ASP A 104 13.90 10.39 -3.77
C ASP A 104 12.96 10.58 -4.96
N TYR A 105 11.70 10.12 -4.81
CA TYR A 105 10.72 10.13 -5.88
C TYR A 105 9.42 10.85 -5.49
N LYS A 106 8.81 11.47 -6.50
CA LYS A 106 7.40 11.85 -6.49
C LYS A 106 6.58 10.70 -7.05
N PHE A 107 5.48 10.37 -6.38
CA PHE A 107 4.60 9.27 -6.78
C PHE A 107 3.22 9.76 -7.19
N LYS A 108 2.69 9.18 -8.27
CA LYS A 108 1.28 9.24 -8.60
C LYS A 108 0.69 7.84 -8.42
N ILE A 109 -0.21 7.70 -7.46
CA ILE A 109 -0.85 6.45 -7.09
C ILE A 109 -2.25 6.43 -7.68
N GLU A 110 -2.46 5.60 -8.69
CA GLU A 110 -3.75 5.41 -9.33
C GLU A 110 -4.33 4.06 -8.93
N THR A 111 -5.45 4.06 -8.23
CA THR A 111 -6.09 2.84 -7.74
C THR A 111 -7.52 2.72 -8.26
N SER A 112 -7.94 1.50 -8.53
CA SER A 112 -9.30 1.17 -8.95
C SER A 112 -9.75 -0.16 -8.37
N ASN A 113 -11.04 -0.33 -8.13
CA ASN A 113 -11.62 -1.57 -7.66
C ASN A 113 -12.49 -2.20 -8.75
N SER A 114 -12.46 -3.52 -8.89
CA SER A 114 -13.41 -4.27 -9.72
C SER A 114 -14.82 -4.37 -9.09
N PHE A 115 -15.02 -3.77 -7.93
CA PHE A 115 -16.25 -3.76 -7.13
C PHE A 115 -16.51 -2.38 -6.54
N PRO A 116 -17.74 -2.02 -6.15
CA PRO A 116 -18.03 -0.69 -5.60
C PRO A 116 -17.24 -0.39 -4.34
N HIS A 117 -16.62 0.79 -4.28
CA HIS A 117 -15.94 1.26 -3.07
C HIS A 117 -16.93 1.34 -1.90
N SER A 118 -16.48 1.05 -0.69
CA SER A 118 -17.31 1.04 0.53
C SER A 118 -18.48 0.04 0.54
N SER A 119 -18.45 -0.97 -0.31
CA SER A 119 -19.46 -2.04 -0.36
C SER A 119 -19.38 -3.10 0.75
N GLY A 120 -18.49 -2.91 1.72
CA GLY A 120 -18.25 -3.90 2.79
C GLY A 120 -17.33 -5.06 2.41
N ILE A 121 -16.75 -5.03 1.21
CA ILE A 121 -15.88 -6.09 0.67
C ILE A 121 -14.39 -5.79 0.93
N ALA A 122 -14.06 -5.18 2.07
CA ALA A 122 -12.70 -4.93 2.53
C ALA A 122 -11.77 -4.23 1.50
N SER A 123 -12.29 -3.25 0.74
CA SER A 123 -11.52 -2.46 -0.26
C SER A 123 -10.26 -1.80 0.30
N SER A 124 -10.28 -1.43 1.58
CA SER A 124 -9.09 -0.86 2.23
C SER A 124 -7.96 -1.87 2.42
N ALA A 125 -8.27 -3.15 2.61
CA ALA A 125 -7.27 -4.21 2.76
C ALA A 125 -6.64 -4.55 1.41
N SER A 126 -7.47 -4.74 0.35
CA SER A 126 -6.97 -4.99 -1.00
C SER A 126 -6.19 -3.78 -1.56
N GLY A 127 -6.65 -2.55 -1.27
CA GLY A 127 -5.94 -1.33 -1.66
C GLY A 127 -4.55 -1.22 -1.04
N MET A 128 -4.42 -1.47 0.26
CA MET A 128 -3.11 -1.47 0.92
C MET A 128 -2.22 -2.63 0.46
N SER A 129 -2.82 -3.79 0.16
CA SER A 129 -2.08 -4.93 -0.37
C SER A 129 -1.60 -4.72 -1.81
N ALA A 130 -2.35 -3.97 -2.62
CA ALA A 130 -1.94 -3.63 -3.98
C ALA A 130 -0.89 -2.51 -4.02
N LEU A 131 -0.77 -1.70 -2.94
CA LEU A 131 0.23 -0.65 -2.80
C LEU A 131 1.56 -1.18 -2.24
N ALA A 132 1.51 -2.19 -1.34
CA ALA A 132 2.67 -2.77 -0.68
C ALA A 132 3.48 -3.70 -1.59
#